data_c692e69e0a7ac063283c00fb36ebbe23
#
_entry.id   c692e69e0a7ac063283c00fb36ebbe23
#
_cell.length_a   1.000
_cell.length_b   1.000
_cell.length_c   1.000
_cell.angle_alpha   90.00
_cell.angle_beta   90.00
_cell.angle_gamma   90.00
#
_symmetry.space_group_name_H-M   'P 1'
#
loop_
_entity.id
_entity.type
_entity.pdbx_description
1 polymer ?
#
loop_
_entity_poly.entity_id
_entity_poly.type
_entity_poly.pdbx_seq_one_letter_code
_entity_poly.pdbx_strand_id
1 'polypeptide(L)'
;LSFDAEGRLLRIERTDRIDAQQNVEFYNGALVPGFVNAHCHLELSYLKGRIARGGGLAAFADAIASERGKTSPEERAAAAAYWDCRMFRDGVTAVGDICNGTSTFPLKRKSPVHYHNFVECFGLRAQDFTPMRTVLRECTGSGLEGSLTPHSTYSLQDAPFRAVAAESHRLSVHFMESRSEAELYRARGPLHERNLRERVTIDFAGYG
;
A
#
# COMPACT_ATOMS: atom_id res chain seq x y z
N LEU A 1 13.30 -27.14 13.63
CA LEU A 1 12.05 -27.02 12.93
C LEU A 1 11.89 -28.17 11.94
N SER A 2 10.70 -28.75 11.88
CA SER A 2 10.37 -29.79 10.90
C SER A 2 9.29 -29.25 9.96
N PHE A 3 9.43 -29.55 8.68
CA PHE A 3 8.52 -29.13 7.62
C PHE A 3 8.01 -30.37 6.85
N ASP A 4 6.80 -30.27 6.28
CA ASP A 4 6.31 -31.26 5.32
C ASP A 4 6.93 -31.06 3.92
N ALA A 5 6.53 -31.90 2.98
CA ALA A 5 7.00 -31.83 1.60
C ALA A 5 6.55 -30.55 0.88
N GLU A 6 5.49 -29.89 1.36
CA GLU A 6 4.94 -28.63 0.87
C GLU A 6 5.55 -27.40 1.54
N GLY A 7 6.55 -27.60 2.46
CA GLY A 7 7.24 -26.53 3.17
C GLY A 7 6.45 -25.92 4.34
N ARG A 8 5.39 -26.58 4.83
CA ARG A 8 4.63 -26.12 5.99
C ARG A 8 5.31 -26.55 7.27
N LEU A 9 5.39 -25.64 8.23
CA LEU A 9 5.96 -25.91 9.55
C LEU A 9 5.09 -26.92 10.31
N LEU A 10 5.65 -28.09 10.61
CA LEU A 10 5.00 -29.16 11.36
C LEU A 10 5.31 -29.07 12.85
N ARG A 11 6.58 -28.80 13.20
CA ARG A 11 7.04 -28.91 14.59
C ARG A 11 8.20 -27.96 14.88
N ILE A 12 8.21 -27.46 16.10
CA ILE A 12 9.32 -26.70 16.71
C ILE A 12 9.81 -27.48 17.90
N GLU A 13 11.07 -27.89 17.89
CA GLU A 13 11.69 -28.66 18.98
C GLU A 13 13.04 -28.06 19.33
N ARG A 14 13.37 -28.14 20.62
CA ARG A 14 14.74 -27.97 21.06
C ARG A 14 15.43 -29.36 21.07
N THR A 15 16.60 -29.44 20.47
CA THR A 15 17.40 -30.66 20.49
C THR A 15 18.84 -30.33 20.87
N ASP A 16 19.39 -31.09 21.78
CA ASP A 16 20.82 -31.02 22.17
C ASP A 16 21.63 -32.09 21.44
N ARG A 17 20.97 -32.97 20.66
CA ARG A 17 21.61 -34.05 19.88
C ARG A 17 21.25 -33.87 18.42
N ILE A 18 22.28 -33.76 17.63
CA ILE A 18 22.19 -33.80 16.16
C ILE A 18 22.67 -35.20 15.79
N ASP A 19 21.86 -36.20 16.07
CA ASP A 19 22.10 -37.54 15.53
C ASP A 19 21.93 -37.44 14.01
N ALA A 20 22.72 -38.19 13.27
CA ALA A 20 22.83 -38.18 11.82
C ALA A 20 21.47 -38.43 11.13
N GLN A 21 20.53 -37.53 11.31
CA GLN A 21 19.28 -37.47 10.53
C GLN A 21 19.62 -36.93 9.16
N GLN A 22 19.27 -37.69 8.16
CA GLN A 22 19.38 -37.29 6.78
C GLN A 22 18.50 -36.06 6.54
N ASN A 23 18.99 -35.04 5.81
CA ASN A 23 18.30 -33.81 5.43
C ASN A 23 18.12 -32.77 6.54
N VAL A 24 19.13 -32.52 7.36
CA VAL A 24 19.15 -31.39 8.31
C VAL A 24 20.03 -30.28 7.76
N GLU A 25 19.45 -29.10 7.62
CA GLU A 25 20.19 -27.87 7.28
C GLU A 25 20.43 -27.03 8.54
N PHE A 26 21.65 -26.51 8.67
CA PHE A 26 22.05 -25.70 9.81
C PHE A 26 22.16 -24.23 9.44
N TYR A 27 21.52 -23.40 10.23
CA TYR A 27 21.62 -21.96 10.13
C TYR A 27 22.06 -21.37 11.47
N ASN A 28 23.03 -20.47 11.45
CA ASN A 28 23.45 -19.73 12.64
C ASN A 28 22.74 -18.39 12.67
N GLY A 29 21.90 -18.16 13.68
CA GLY A 29 21.15 -16.92 13.83
C GLY A 29 19.77 -17.12 14.47
N ALA A 30 18.94 -16.11 14.36
CA ALA A 30 17.54 -16.18 14.74
C ALA A 30 16.67 -16.44 13.51
N LEU A 31 15.87 -17.50 13.56
CA LEU A 31 14.88 -17.77 12.52
C LEU A 31 13.57 -17.10 12.91
N VAL A 32 13.05 -16.28 12.00
CA VAL A 32 11.81 -15.53 12.18
C VAL A 32 10.88 -15.75 10.99
N PRO A 33 9.56 -15.57 11.14
CA PRO A 33 8.66 -15.51 9.99
C PRO A 33 9.07 -14.40 9.02
N GLY A 34 8.73 -14.54 7.74
CA GLY A 34 8.91 -13.48 6.76
C GLY A 34 8.22 -12.18 7.18
N PHE A 35 8.81 -11.06 6.82
CA PHE A 35 8.28 -9.75 7.19
C PHE A 35 7.03 -9.40 6.37
N VAL A 36 6.14 -8.62 7.00
CA VAL A 36 4.98 -8.06 6.35
C VAL A 36 5.17 -6.55 6.20
N ASN A 37 5.16 -6.06 4.96
CA ASN A 37 5.05 -4.64 4.69
C ASN A 37 3.56 -4.28 4.60
N ALA A 38 2.99 -3.76 5.68
CA ALA A 38 1.55 -3.53 5.79
C ALA A 38 1.03 -2.35 4.95
N HIS A 39 1.90 -1.48 4.43
CA HIS A 39 1.53 -0.33 3.61
C HIS A 39 2.63 0.02 2.60
N CYS A 40 2.33 -0.13 1.33
CA CYS A 40 3.25 0.13 0.23
C CYS A 40 2.49 0.77 -0.94
N HIS A 41 3.18 1.55 -1.76
CA HIS A 41 2.70 2.09 -3.03
C HIS A 41 3.66 1.62 -4.14
N LEU A 42 3.61 0.34 -4.51
CA LEU A 42 4.52 -0.25 -5.48
C LEU A 42 4.46 0.46 -6.84
N GLU A 43 3.28 0.91 -7.26
CA GLU A 43 3.06 1.65 -8.50
C GLU A 43 3.79 3.01 -8.53
N LEU A 44 4.18 3.55 -7.36
CA LEU A 44 4.90 4.83 -7.22
C LEU A 44 6.42 4.65 -7.07
N SER A 45 6.93 3.45 -7.16
CA SER A 45 8.35 3.11 -6.97
C SER A 45 9.29 3.92 -7.86
N TYR A 46 8.85 4.32 -9.05
CA TYR A 46 9.60 5.15 -10.00
C TYR A 46 9.89 6.57 -9.49
N LEU A 47 9.16 7.03 -8.46
CA LEU A 47 9.33 8.37 -7.87
C LEU A 47 10.52 8.46 -6.91
N LYS A 48 11.16 7.34 -6.58
CA LYS A 48 12.32 7.35 -5.69
C LYS A 48 13.43 8.27 -6.21
N GLY A 49 13.80 9.25 -5.39
CA GLY A 49 14.82 10.24 -5.72
C GLY A 49 14.35 11.35 -6.66
N ARG A 50 13.12 11.33 -7.15
CA ARG A 50 12.54 12.37 -8.03
C ARG A 50 11.78 13.45 -7.27
N ILE A 51 11.33 13.15 -6.05
CA ILE A 51 10.59 14.09 -5.20
C ILE A 51 11.51 14.59 -4.09
N ALA A 52 11.56 15.91 -3.92
CA ALA A 52 12.33 16.55 -2.87
C ALA A 52 11.77 16.19 -1.48
N ARG A 53 12.69 15.97 -0.54
CA ARG A 53 12.33 15.68 0.85
C ARG A 53 12.00 16.98 1.61
N GLY A 54 11.14 16.88 2.64
CA GLY A 54 10.90 17.96 3.58
C GLY A 54 9.87 19.00 3.15
N GLY A 55 9.26 18.87 1.96
CA GLY A 55 8.27 19.83 1.44
C GLY A 55 6.87 19.75 2.12
N GLY A 56 6.62 18.72 2.93
CA GLY A 56 5.33 18.46 3.53
C GLY A 56 4.31 17.84 2.56
N LEU A 57 3.15 17.48 3.08
CA LEU A 57 2.14 16.70 2.36
C LEU A 57 1.57 17.42 1.13
N ALA A 58 1.31 18.73 1.21
CA ALA A 58 0.78 19.49 0.07
C ALA A 58 1.77 19.54 -1.11
N ALA A 59 3.04 19.85 -0.83
CA ALA A 59 4.09 19.86 -1.85
C ALA A 59 4.38 18.47 -2.41
N PHE A 60 4.28 17.43 -1.59
CA PHE A 60 4.41 16.05 -2.03
C PHE A 60 3.31 15.67 -3.03
N ALA A 61 2.05 16.00 -2.73
CA ALA A 61 0.92 15.74 -3.65
C ALA A 61 1.08 16.45 -4.99
N ASP A 62 1.53 17.72 -4.97
CA ASP A 62 1.79 18.50 -6.19
C ASP A 62 2.97 17.90 -6.99
N ALA A 63 4.01 17.44 -6.32
CA ALA A 63 5.16 16.79 -6.95
C ALA A 63 4.77 15.45 -7.61
N ILE A 64 3.94 14.62 -6.97
CA ILE A 64 3.40 13.39 -7.59
C ILE A 64 2.64 13.73 -8.87
N ALA A 65 1.75 14.72 -8.82
CA ALA A 65 0.96 15.13 -9.99
C ALA A 65 1.87 15.60 -11.14
N SER A 66 2.91 16.37 -10.84
CA SER A 66 3.90 16.84 -11.81
C SER A 66 4.73 15.72 -12.43
N GLU A 67 5.13 14.72 -11.64
CA GLU A 67 6.01 13.64 -12.10
C GLU A 67 5.28 12.52 -12.87
N ARG A 68 3.96 12.35 -12.66
CA ARG A 68 3.17 11.28 -13.29
C ARG A 68 3.27 11.25 -14.82
N GLY A 69 3.37 12.40 -15.47
CA GLY A 69 3.45 12.51 -16.94
C GLY A 69 4.87 12.35 -17.52
N LYS A 70 5.91 12.33 -16.68
CA LYS A 70 7.31 12.40 -17.14
C LYS A 70 8.00 11.04 -17.28
N THR A 71 7.35 9.96 -16.89
CA THR A 71 7.94 8.63 -16.85
C THR A 71 7.16 7.68 -17.74
N SER A 72 7.86 6.90 -18.57
CA SER A 72 7.21 5.94 -19.46
C SER A 72 6.59 4.76 -18.69
N PRO A 73 5.60 4.06 -19.26
CA PRO A 73 5.06 2.84 -18.67
C PRO A 73 6.12 1.77 -18.41
N GLU A 74 7.09 1.63 -19.31
CA GLU A 74 8.19 0.66 -19.22
C GLU A 74 9.10 0.97 -18.04
N GLU A 75 9.49 2.24 -17.85
CA GLU A 75 10.29 2.68 -16.69
C GLU A 75 9.56 2.44 -15.37
N ARG A 76 8.24 2.68 -15.32
CA ARG A 76 7.42 2.42 -14.13
C ARG A 76 7.36 0.93 -13.82
N ALA A 77 7.16 0.09 -14.84
CA ALA A 77 7.14 -1.36 -14.69
C ALA A 77 8.49 -1.90 -14.22
N ALA A 78 9.59 -1.40 -14.79
CA ALA A 78 10.95 -1.76 -14.37
C ALA A 78 11.23 -1.37 -12.92
N ALA A 79 10.83 -0.18 -12.49
CA ALA A 79 10.96 0.26 -11.12
C ALA A 79 10.16 -0.62 -10.15
N ALA A 80 8.91 -0.93 -10.48
CA ALA A 80 8.07 -1.81 -9.68
C ALA A 80 8.68 -3.20 -9.53
N ALA A 81 9.17 -3.79 -10.64
CA ALA A 81 9.83 -5.11 -10.64
C ALA A 81 11.10 -5.12 -9.80
N TYR A 82 11.91 -4.06 -9.88
CA TYR A 82 13.12 -3.92 -9.06
C TYR A 82 12.80 -3.92 -7.56
N TRP A 83 11.79 -3.13 -7.15
CA TRP A 83 11.44 -3.00 -5.72
C TRP A 83 10.69 -4.22 -5.19
N ASP A 84 9.87 -4.90 -5.99
CA ASP A 84 9.28 -6.20 -5.65
C ASP A 84 10.39 -7.23 -5.34
N CYS A 85 11.33 -7.41 -6.26
CA CYS A 85 12.47 -8.30 -6.07
C CYS A 85 13.32 -7.91 -4.84
N ARG A 86 13.51 -6.60 -4.61
CA ARG A 86 14.27 -6.10 -3.47
C ARG A 86 13.57 -6.39 -2.14
N MET A 87 12.24 -6.17 -2.05
CA MET A 87 11.47 -6.52 -0.86
C MET A 87 11.58 -8.00 -0.53
N PHE A 88 11.44 -8.88 -1.52
CA PHE A 88 11.58 -10.31 -1.32
C PHE A 88 12.98 -10.69 -0.80
N ARG A 89 14.04 -10.14 -1.39
CA ARG A 89 15.43 -10.37 -0.96
C ARG A 89 15.70 -9.87 0.46
N ASP A 90 15.00 -8.82 0.89
CA ASP A 90 15.11 -8.27 2.24
C ASP A 90 14.21 -9.02 3.24
N GLY A 91 13.57 -10.14 2.83
CA GLY A 91 12.80 -11.04 3.68
C GLY A 91 11.30 -10.66 3.81
N VAL A 92 10.79 -9.73 3.00
CA VAL A 92 9.36 -9.41 2.95
C VAL A 92 8.63 -10.49 2.16
N THR A 93 7.64 -11.13 2.77
CA THR A 93 6.85 -12.21 2.17
C THR A 93 5.41 -11.83 1.89
N ALA A 94 4.91 -10.77 2.52
CA ALA A 94 3.57 -10.24 2.27
C ALA A 94 3.57 -8.71 2.27
N VAL A 95 2.71 -8.13 1.43
CA VAL A 95 2.58 -6.68 1.24
C VAL A 95 1.12 -6.28 1.17
N GLY A 96 0.73 -5.30 1.98
CA GLY A 96 -0.46 -4.51 1.77
C GLY A 96 -0.14 -3.37 0.80
N ASP A 97 -0.49 -3.52 -0.47
CA ASP A 97 -0.13 -2.57 -1.51
C ASP A 97 -1.31 -1.69 -1.91
N ILE A 98 -1.09 -0.40 -1.82
CA ILE A 98 -2.04 0.61 -2.27
C ILE A 98 -1.95 0.71 -3.78
N CYS A 99 -3.08 0.61 -4.47
CA CYS A 99 -3.11 0.71 -5.93
C CYS A 99 -4.27 1.57 -6.43
N ASN A 100 -3.98 2.35 -7.47
CA ASN A 100 -4.93 3.23 -8.14
C ASN A 100 -5.20 2.79 -9.59
N GLY A 101 -4.57 1.68 -10.00
CA GLY A 101 -4.70 1.11 -11.32
C GLY A 101 -4.22 -0.33 -11.39
N THR A 102 -4.20 -0.88 -12.58
CA THR A 102 -3.95 -2.31 -12.84
C THR A 102 -2.52 -2.62 -13.29
N SER A 103 -1.67 -1.58 -13.42
CA SER A 103 -0.36 -1.67 -14.07
C SER A 103 0.62 -2.63 -13.38
N THR A 104 0.49 -2.84 -12.06
CA THR A 104 1.35 -3.75 -11.28
C THR A 104 0.81 -5.18 -11.17
N PHE A 105 -0.44 -5.45 -11.58
CA PHE A 105 -1.05 -6.78 -11.45
C PHE A 105 -0.30 -7.89 -12.19
N PRO A 106 0.18 -7.69 -13.44
CA PRO A 106 0.96 -8.72 -14.13
C PRO A 106 2.25 -9.12 -13.39
N LEU A 107 2.90 -8.16 -12.72
CA LEU A 107 4.07 -8.40 -11.88
C LEU A 107 3.68 -9.18 -10.61
N LYS A 108 2.68 -8.70 -9.86
CA LYS A 108 2.24 -9.29 -8.60
C LYS A 108 1.79 -10.74 -8.73
N ARG A 109 1.15 -11.11 -9.85
CA ARG A 109 0.77 -12.50 -10.15
C ARG A 109 1.95 -13.46 -10.28
N LYS A 110 3.13 -12.97 -10.57
CA LYS A 110 4.37 -13.75 -10.76
C LYS A 110 5.33 -13.61 -9.60
N SER A 111 5.06 -12.69 -8.70
CA SER A 111 5.90 -12.42 -7.53
C SER A 111 5.81 -13.55 -6.51
N PRO A 112 6.91 -13.91 -5.84
CA PRO A 112 6.88 -14.77 -4.67
C PRO A 112 6.31 -14.06 -3.43
N VAL A 113 6.11 -12.75 -3.47
CA VAL A 113 5.51 -11.94 -2.41
C VAL A 113 3.99 -12.03 -2.50
N HIS A 114 3.33 -12.31 -1.39
CA HIS A 114 1.87 -12.27 -1.31
C HIS A 114 1.37 -10.83 -1.23
N TYR A 115 0.47 -10.44 -2.15
CA TYR A 115 -0.10 -9.09 -2.21
C TYR A 115 -1.58 -9.06 -1.83
N HIS A 116 -1.93 -8.22 -0.86
CA HIS A 116 -3.29 -7.73 -0.71
C HIS A 116 -3.37 -6.32 -1.30
N ASN A 117 -4.23 -6.10 -2.30
CA ASN A 117 -4.33 -4.84 -3.03
C ASN A 117 -5.42 -3.95 -2.44
N PHE A 118 -5.04 -2.82 -1.85
CA PHE A 118 -5.96 -1.81 -1.38
C PHE A 118 -6.23 -0.81 -2.52
N VAL A 119 -7.39 -0.94 -3.17
CA VAL A 119 -7.80 -0.03 -4.25
C VAL A 119 -8.39 1.23 -3.64
N GLU A 120 -7.69 2.35 -3.78
CA GLU A 120 -8.04 3.60 -3.12
C GLU A 120 -9.19 4.34 -3.78
N CYS A 121 -10.12 4.78 -2.95
CA CYS A 121 -11.14 5.76 -3.30
C CYS A 121 -10.77 7.12 -2.72
N PHE A 122 -10.69 8.15 -3.55
CA PHE A 122 -10.35 9.52 -3.16
C PHE A 122 -11.01 10.55 -4.08
N GLY A 123 -10.98 11.81 -3.65
CA GLY A 123 -11.54 12.94 -4.35
C GLY A 123 -12.63 13.65 -3.55
N LEU A 124 -12.36 14.87 -3.09
CA LEU A 124 -13.27 15.64 -2.23
C LEU A 124 -14.61 15.98 -2.91
N ARG A 125 -14.68 15.88 -4.25
CA ARG A 125 -15.90 16.04 -5.04
C ARG A 125 -16.42 14.74 -5.61
N ALA A 126 -15.72 13.62 -5.38
CA ALA A 126 -16.12 12.33 -5.93
C ALA A 126 -17.39 11.82 -5.24
N GLN A 127 -18.38 11.42 -6.04
CA GLN A 127 -19.62 10.80 -5.60
C GLN A 127 -19.75 9.38 -6.15
N ASP A 128 -18.92 9.04 -7.14
CA ASP A 128 -18.93 7.73 -7.79
C ASP A 128 -17.52 7.11 -7.80
N PHE A 129 -17.44 5.87 -7.30
CA PHE A 129 -16.22 5.06 -7.26
C PHE A 129 -16.32 3.83 -8.18
N THR A 130 -17.21 3.86 -9.18
CA THR A 130 -17.32 2.79 -10.18
C THR A 130 -15.99 2.48 -10.87
N PRO A 131 -15.13 3.45 -11.23
CA PRO A 131 -13.81 3.15 -11.77
C PRO A 131 -12.95 2.31 -10.81
N MET A 132 -12.96 2.63 -9.51
CA MET A 132 -12.18 1.88 -8.50
C MET A 132 -12.74 0.47 -8.29
N ARG A 133 -14.06 0.30 -8.30
CA ARG A 133 -14.71 -1.01 -8.29
C ARG A 133 -14.36 -1.83 -9.53
N THR A 134 -14.14 -1.18 -10.68
CA THR A 134 -13.66 -1.85 -11.89
C THR A 134 -12.23 -2.35 -11.69
N VAL A 135 -11.32 -1.51 -11.17
CA VAL A 135 -9.95 -1.93 -10.81
C VAL A 135 -9.97 -3.12 -9.84
N LEU A 136 -10.81 -3.09 -8.82
CA LEU A 136 -10.95 -4.21 -7.87
C LEU A 136 -11.43 -5.49 -8.56
N ARG A 137 -12.42 -5.41 -9.47
CA ARG A 137 -12.88 -6.58 -10.25
C ARG A 137 -11.78 -7.15 -11.13
N GLU A 138 -10.96 -6.32 -11.76
CA GLU A 138 -9.80 -6.75 -12.54
C GLU A 138 -8.73 -7.40 -11.65
N CYS A 139 -8.49 -6.85 -10.47
CA CYS A 139 -7.62 -7.43 -9.45
C CYS A 139 -8.04 -8.87 -9.11
N THR A 140 -9.26 -9.03 -8.62
CA THR A 140 -9.80 -10.33 -8.19
C THR A 140 -9.99 -11.30 -9.36
N GLY A 141 -10.45 -10.81 -10.51
CA GLY A 141 -10.55 -11.59 -11.74
C GLY A 141 -9.21 -12.09 -12.28
N SER A 142 -8.10 -11.44 -11.90
CA SER A 142 -6.74 -11.88 -12.22
C SER A 142 -6.15 -12.86 -11.20
N GLY A 143 -6.90 -13.24 -10.16
CA GLY A 143 -6.46 -14.15 -9.10
C GLY A 143 -5.68 -13.47 -7.97
N LEU A 144 -5.69 -12.14 -7.90
CA LEU A 144 -5.08 -11.39 -6.80
C LEU A 144 -6.12 -11.09 -5.71
N GLU A 145 -5.68 -10.97 -4.46
CA GLU A 145 -6.52 -10.49 -3.38
C GLU A 145 -6.59 -8.96 -3.39
N GLY A 146 -7.74 -8.41 -3.02
CA GLY A 146 -7.90 -6.97 -2.89
C GLY A 146 -9.19 -6.54 -2.20
N SER A 147 -9.23 -5.28 -1.83
CA SER A 147 -10.39 -4.61 -1.22
C SER A 147 -10.42 -3.13 -1.63
N LEU A 148 -11.61 -2.51 -1.61
CA LEU A 148 -11.70 -1.06 -1.66
C LEU A 148 -11.25 -0.47 -0.32
N THR A 149 -10.63 0.69 -0.37
CA THR A 149 -10.28 1.45 0.83
C THR A 149 -10.48 2.95 0.61
N PRO A 150 -10.98 3.70 1.60
CA PRO A 150 -10.91 5.15 1.55
C PRO A 150 -9.45 5.58 1.71
N HIS A 151 -8.99 6.50 0.87
CA HIS A 151 -7.60 6.97 0.91
C HIS A 151 -7.26 7.65 2.24
N SER A 152 -8.02 8.69 2.60
CA SER A 152 -7.75 9.48 3.79
C SER A 152 -8.94 10.35 4.17
N THR A 153 -8.94 10.84 5.41
CA THR A 153 -9.93 11.80 5.91
C THR A 153 -9.78 13.19 5.32
N TYR A 154 -8.64 13.53 4.75
CA TYR A 154 -8.40 14.82 4.08
C TYR A 154 -8.67 14.79 2.56
N SER A 155 -8.98 13.64 2.00
CA SER A 155 -9.21 13.47 0.56
C SER A 155 -10.60 12.98 0.19
N LEU A 156 -11.43 12.67 1.17
CA LEU A 156 -12.84 12.26 1.02
C LEU A 156 -13.72 13.07 1.98
N GLN A 157 -14.98 13.28 1.58
CA GLN A 157 -16.04 13.72 2.50
C GLN A 157 -16.46 12.56 3.41
N ASP A 158 -17.04 12.84 4.58
CA ASP A 158 -17.41 11.83 5.58
C ASP A 158 -18.36 10.75 5.02
N ALA A 159 -19.42 11.12 4.33
CA ALA A 159 -20.38 10.15 3.82
C ALA A 159 -19.77 9.18 2.78
N PRO A 160 -19.04 9.62 1.73
CA PRO A 160 -18.31 8.71 0.86
C PRO A 160 -17.26 7.87 1.57
N PHE A 161 -16.55 8.43 2.54
CA PHE A 161 -15.56 7.69 3.34
C PHE A 161 -16.21 6.50 4.05
N ARG A 162 -17.30 6.73 4.78
CA ARG A 162 -18.03 5.67 5.50
C ARG A 162 -18.63 4.64 4.55
N ALA A 163 -19.17 5.08 3.41
CA ALA A 163 -19.74 4.18 2.42
C ALA A 163 -18.68 3.20 1.87
N VAL A 164 -17.51 3.72 1.48
CA VAL A 164 -16.39 2.87 1.01
C VAL A 164 -15.87 1.96 2.11
N ALA A 165 -15.71 2.49 3.34
CA ALA A 165 -15.25 1.70 4.47
C ALA A 165 -16.18 0.53 4.81
N ALA A 166 -17.48 0.68 4.61
CA ALA A 166 -18.45 -0.37 4.85
C ALA A 166 -18.43 -1.52 3.81
N GLU A 167 -17.80 -1.31 2.65
CA GLU A 167 -17.73 -2.33 1.59
C GLU A 167 -16.66 -3.41 1.86
N SER A 168 -15.76 -3.21 2.82
CA SER A 168 -14.60 -4.08 3.00
C SER A 168 -14.28 -4.31 4.47
N HIS A 169 -13.79 -5.52 4.79
CA HIS A 169 -13.33 -5.88 6.14
C HIS A 169 -11.84 -5.57 6.38
N ARG A 170 -11.08 -5.33 5.30
CA ARG A 170 -9.66 -4.93 5.37
C ARG A 170 -9.52 -3.58 4.73
N LEU A 171 -9.00 -2.66 5.49
CA LEU A 171 -8.81 -1.27 5.07
C LEU A 171 -7.37 -0.83 5.35
N SER A 172 -6.87 0.09 4.53
CA SER A 172 -5.63 0.80 4.75
C SER A 172 -5.87 2.28 4.48
N VAL A 173 -5.72 3.12 5.48
CA VAL A 173 -6.12 4.54 5.42
C VAL A 173 -4.94 5.40 5.85
N HIS A 174 -4.64 6.45 5.08
CA HIS A 174 -3.74 7.50 5.51
C HIS A 174 -4.44 8.37 6.55
N PHE A 175 -3.89 8.43 7.75
CA PHE A 175 -4.48 9.21 8.84
C PHE A 175 -3.41 9.82 9.73
N MET A 176 -3.53 11.11 9.99
CA MET A 176 -2.62 11.89 10.84
C MET A 176 -1.15 11.73 10.47
N GLU A 177 -0.85 11.60 9.18
CA GLU A 177 0.48 11.36 8.66
C GLU A 177 1.38 12.61 8.64
N SER A 178 0.80 13.79 8.87
CA SER A 178 1.54 15.03 8.87
C SER A 178 0.94 16.10 9.79
N ARG A 179 1.79 17.05 10.23
CA ARG A 179 1.34 18.23 10.98
C ARG A 179 0.32 19.06 10.18
N SER A 180 0.48 19.15 8.85
CA SER A 180 -0.44 19.89 8.00
C SER A 180 -1.84 19.27 7.95
N GLU A 181 -1.97 17.98 8.15
CA GLU A 181 -3.27 17.31 8.31
C GLU A 181 -3.92 17.71 9.65
N ALA A 182 -3.17 17.68 10.77
CA ALA A 182 -3.68 18.13 12.05
C ALA A 182 -4.09 19.63 12.05
N GLU A 183 -3.41 20.45 11.25
CA GLU A 183 -3.74 21.85 11.05
C GLU A 183 -5.00 22.02 10.18
N LEU A 184 -5.20 21.14 9.19
CA LEU A 184 -6.39 21.14 8.34
C LEU A 184 -7.68 20.99 9.17
N TYR A 185 -7.69 20.07 10.15
CA TYR A 185 -8.85 19.87 11.05
C TYR A 185 -9.12 21.06 11.98
N ARG A 186 -8.18 22.00 12.06
CA ARG A 186 -8.35 23.28 12.77
C ARG A 186 -8.59 24.46 11.82
N ALA A 187 -8.99 24.15 10.58
CA ALA A 187 -9.24 25.14 9.50
C ALA A 187 -8.04 26.08 9.27
N ARG A 188 -6.81 25.55 9.25
CA ARG A 188 -5.59 26.33 9.01
C ARG A 188 -4.51 25.48 8.31
N GLY A 189 -3.43 26.12 7.90
CA GLY A 189 -2.26 25.49 7.32
C GLY A 189 -2.36 25.20 5.82
N PRO A 190 -1.28 24.66 5.21
CA PRO A 190 -1.12 24.56 3.77
C PRO A 190 -2.22 23.75 3.06
N LEU A 191 -2.71 22.67 3.67
CA LEU A 191 -3.80 21.87 3.09
C LEU A 191 -5.13 22.63 3.11
N HIS A 192 -5.43 23.37 4.20
CA HIS A 192 -6.61 24.19 4.29
C HIS A 192 -6.58 25.31 3.23
N GLU A 193 -5.46 26.02 3.09
CA GLU A 193 -5.28 27.05 2.09
C GLU A 193 -5.41 26.51 0.67
N ARG A 194 -4.90 25.30 0.41
CA ARG A 194 -5.09 24.61 -0.86
C ARG A 194 -6.58 24.36 -1.13
N ASN A 195 -7.30 23.81 -0.15
CA ASN A 195 -8.74 23.56 -0.29
C ASN A 195 -9.54 24.85 -0.57
N LEU A 196 -9.19 25.96 0.09
CA LEU A 196 -9.80 27.26 -0.19
C LEU A 196 -9.54 27.72 -1.63
N ARG A 197 -8.30 27.59 -2.13
CA ARG A 197 -7.97 27.91 -3.55
C ARG A 197 -8.76 27.05 -4.52
N GLU A 198 -8.92 25.76 -4.21
CA GLU A 198 -9.68 24.82 -5.01
C GLU A 198 -11.20 24.93 -4.79
N ARG A 199 -11.65 25.82 -3.91
CA ARG A 199 -13.06 26.02 -3.53
C ARG A 199 -13.71 24.71 -3.06
N VAL A 200 -13.00 23.97 -2.23
CA VAL A 200 -13.45 22.72 -1.61
C VAL A 200 -13.50 22.91 -0.10
N THR A 201 -14.62 22.53 0.49
CA THR A 201 -14.78 22.42 1.95
C THR A 201 -14.85 20.95 2.34
N ILE A 202 -14.26 20.59 3.47
CA ILE A 202 -14.40 19.26 4.06
C ILE A 202 -15.29 19.40 5.28
N ASP A 203 -16.28 18.53 5.39
CA ASP A 203 -17.07 18.40 6.61
C ASP A 203 -16.29 17.53 7.60
N PHE A 204 -15.83 18.15 8.70
CA PHE A 204 -15.08 17.48 9.77
C PHE A 204 -15.98 17.10 10.97
N ALA A 205 -17.29 17.30 10.90
CA ALA A 205 -18.20 17.03 12.02
C ALA A 205 -18.15 15.57 12.51
N GLY A 206 -17.69 14.65 11.64
CA GLY A 206 -17.52 13.24 11.99
C GLY A 206 -16.15 12.86 12.57
N TYR A 207 -15.19 13.80 12.66
CA TYR A 207 -13.78 13.51 13.03
C TYR A 207 -13.34 14.23 14.33
N GLY A 208 -14.28 14.88 15.02
CA GLY A 208 -14.04 15.60 16.28
C GLY A 208 -14.30 14.78 17.53
#